data_669f9d2adf8aa5bc7b8f67ebf8fb2016
#
_entry.id   669f9d2adf8aa5bc7b8f67ebf8fb2016
#
_cell.length_a   1.000
_cell.length_b   1.000
_cell.length_c   1.000
_cell.angle_alpha   90.00
_cell.angle_beta   90.00
_cell.angle_gamma   90.00
#
_symmetry.space_group_name_H-M   'P 1'
#
loop_
_entity.id
_entity.type
_entity.pdbx_description
1 polymer ?
#
loop_
_entity_poly.entity_id
_entity_poly.type
_entity_poly.pdbx_seq_one_letter_code
_entity_poly.pdbx_strand_id
1 'polypeptide(L)'
;MKHKIEKVFKEKLKALKDSNFLIAVSGGVDSMVLASLFRKNNLKFSVAHCNFKLRSDESDADELFVSNWCKENNQKCFSTSFNTVEFCKNNKVGIQEGARNLRYKWFHDLKEIYGFDFIVTAHNLNDQIETYLINSMRGTGLSGLVGIPEKTDKLYRPLLDISKNEISEYAVNNNIKFREDSSNSSNDYLR
;
A
#
# COMPACT_ATOMS: atom_id res chain seq x y z
N MET A 1 1.25 3.08 -23.17
CA MET A 1 1.55 2.96 -21.73
C MET A 1 0.66 1.93 -21.01
N LYS A 2 -0.66 1.89 -21.27
CA LYS A 2 -1.60 0.92 -20.65
C LYS A 2 -1.09 -0.54 -20.65
N HIS A 3 -0.52 -1.00 -21.76
CA HIS A 3 0.01 -2.36 -21.89
C HIS A 3 1.29 -2.61 -21.09
N LYS A 4 2.08 -1.57 -20.75
CA LYS A 4 3.36 -1.71 -20.05
C LYS A 4 3.15 -2.17 -18.61
N ILE A 5 2.29 -1.47 -17.84
CA ILE A 5 2.00 -1.79 -16.43
C ILE A 5 1.42 -3.22 -16.32
N GLU A 6 0.44 -3.53 -17.14
CA GLU A 6 -0.19 -4.85 -17.13
C GLU A 6 0.79 -5.97 -17.48
N LYS A 7 1.67 -5.73 -18.47
CA LYS A 7 2.69 -6.70 -18.87
C LYS A 7 3.68 -6.96 -17.74
N VAL A 8 4.27 -5.89 -17.18
CA VAL A 8 5.22 -5.97 -16.07
C VAL A 8 4.59 -6.67 -14.87
N PHE A 9 3.37 -6.26 -14.48
CA PHE A 9 2.64 -6.86 -13.39
C PHE A 9 2.37 -8.35 -13.59
N LYS A 10 1.91 -8.73 -14.79
CA LYS A 10 1.64 -10.13 -15.13
C LYS A 10 2.90 -10.99 -15.11
N GLU A 11 4.01 -10.48 -15.60
CA GLU A 11 5.30 -11.18 -15.58
C GLU A 11 5.79 -11.42 -14.14
N LYS A 12 5.75 -10.39 -13.31
CA LYS A 12 6.15 -10.47 -11.89
C LYS A 12 5.33 -11.48 -11.09
N LEU A 13 4.04 -11.62 -11.39
CA LEU A 13 3.13 -12.51 -10.65
C LEU A 13 2.96 -13.89 -11.29
N LYS A 14 3.61 -14.16 -12.42
CA LYS A 14 3.47 -15.44 -13.12
C LYS A 14 3.78 -16.66 -12.26
N ALA A 15 4.83 -16.58 -11.44
CA ALA A 15 5.25 -17.65 -10.52
C ALA A 15 4.43 -17.71 -9.23
N LEU A 16 3.54 -16.73 -8.98
CA LEU A 16 2.79 -16.58 -7.73
C LEU A 16 1.27 -16.70 -7.94
N LYS A 17 0.82 -17.26 -9.07
CA LYS A 17 -0.61 -17.31 -9.42
C LYS A 17 -1.48 -18.04 -8.40
N ASP A 18 -0.94 -19.07 -7.78
CA ASP A 18 -1.66 -19.91 -6.83
C ASP A 18 -1.54 -19.40 -5.38
N SER A 19 -0.78 -18.32 -5.18
CA SER A 19 -0.61 -17.71 -3.86
C SER A 19 -1.86 -16.97 -3.41
N ASN A 20 -2.06 -16.89 -2.10
CA ASN A 20 -3.13 -16.15 -1.45
C ASN A 20 -2.58 -14.83 -0.88
N PHE A 21 -3.10 -13.69 -1.33
CA PHE A 21 -2.53 -12.38 -1.02
C PHE A 21 -3.41 -11.57 -0.06
N LEU A 22 -2.76 -10.83 0.84
CA LEU A 22 -3.39 -9.78 1.62
C LEU A 22 -2.91 -8.42 1.08
N ILE A 23 -3.78 -7.67 0.42
CA ILE A 23 -3.42 -6.37 -0.19
C ILE A 23 -3.76 -5.24 0.78
N ALA A 24 -2.76 -4.43 1.13
CA ALA A 24 -2.96 -3.20 1.89
C ALA A 24 -3.55 -2.11 0.98
N VAL A 25 -4.77 -1.68 1.27
CA VAL A 25 -5.50 -0.67 0.48
C VAL A 25 -5.85 0.52 1.35
N SER A 26 -5.28 1.69 1.02
CA SER A 26 -5.59 2.95 1.71
C SER A 26 -6.80 3.70 1.13
N GLY A 27 -7.16 3.42 -0.11
CA GLY A 27 -8.14 4.18 -0.89
C GLY A 27 -7.49 5.14 -1.90
N GLY A 28 -6.20 5.47 -1.74
CA GLY A 28 -5.45 6.31 -2.68
C GLY A 28 -5.10 5.59 -3.99
N VAL A 29 -4.72 6.38 -5.00
CA VAL A 29 -4.52 5.95 -6.39
C VAL A 29 -3.64 4.70 -6.52
N ASP A 30 -2.48 4.66 -5.85
CA ASP A 30 -1.53 3.55 -5.96
C ASP A 30 -2.14 2.23 -5.49
N SER A 31 -2.81 2.26 -4.33
CA SER A 31 -3.43 1.08 -3.72
C SER A 31 -4.66 0.59 -4.49
N MET A 32 -5.44 1.50 -5.07
CA MET A 32 -6.61 1.16 -5.88
C MET A 32 -6.22 0.58 -7.24
N VAL A 33 -5.15 1.11 -7.85
CA VAL A 33 -4.56 0.52 -9.06
C VAL A 33 -4.04 -0.88 -8.78
N LEU A 34 -3.33 -1.07 -7.67
CA LEU A 34 -2.84 -2.38 -7.26
C LEU A 34 -4.00 -3.39 -7.12
N ALA A 35 -5.04 -3.06 -6.36
CA ALA A 35 -6.21 -3.91 -6.17
C ALA A 35 -6.93 -4.23 -7.50
N SER A 36 -7.05 -3.24 -8.39
CA SER A 36 -7.63 -3.41 -9.72
C SER A 36 -6.79 -4.34 -10.61
N LEU A 37 -5.47 -4.27 -10.54
CA LEU A 37 -4.56 -5.15 -11.28
C LEU A 37 -4.68 -6.60 -10.78
N PHE A 38 -4.76 -6.82 -9.46
CA PHE A 38 -4.97 -8.16 -8.89
C PHE A 38 -6.29 -8.75 -9.36
N ARG A 39 -7.37 -7.98 -9.30
CA ARG A 39 -8.69 -8.41 -9.78
C ARG A 39 -8.68 -8.74 -11.29
N LYS A 40 -8.10 -7.86 -12.11
CA LYS A 40 -8.02 -8.04 -13.57
C LYS A 40 -7.26 -9.31 -13.97
N ASN A 41 -6.29 -9.73 -13.17
CA ASN A 41 -5.52 -10.95 -13.42
C ASN A 41 -6.07 -12.19 -12.71
N ASN A 42 -7.28 -12.11 -12.13
CA ASN A 42 -7.96 -13.20 -11.42
C ASN A 42 -7.08 -13.83 -10.31
N LEU A 43 -6.30 -13.03 -9.61
CA LEU A 43 -5.47 -13.50 -8.51
C LEU A 43 -6.32 -13.62 -7.24
N LYS A 44 -5.99 -14.59 -6.40
CA LYS A 44 -6.68 -14.81 -5.13
C LYS A 44 -6.17 -13.83 -4.09
N PHE A 45 -7.00 -12.90 -3.64
CA PHE A 45 -6.60 -11.91 -2.63
C PHE A 45 -7.75 -11.49 -1.71
N SER A 46 -7.37 -10.91 -0.58
CA SER A 46 -8.25 -10.16 0.32
C SER A 46 -7.66 -8.77 0.55
N VAL A 47 -8.51 -7.82 0.92
CA VAL A 47 -8.12 -6.43 1.18
C VAL A 47 -7.97 -6.22 2.68
N ALA A 48 -6.93 -5.47 3.08
CA ALA A 48 -6.73 -4.96 4.44
C ALA A 48 -6.68 -3.44 4.43
N HIS A 49 -7.56 -2.79 5.19
CA HIS A 49 -7.62 -1.34 5.36
C HIS A 49 -7.38 -0.95 6.81
N CYS A 50 -6.49 0.03 7.04
CA CYS A 50 -6.19 0.59 8.35
C CYS A 50 -6.74 2.00 8.46
N ASN A 51 -7.68 2.24 9.36
CA ASN A 51 -8.13 3.57 9.73
C ASN A 51 -7.35 4.03 10.97
N PHE A 52 -6.45 4.99 10.80
CA PHE A 52 -5.58 5.48 11.88
C PHE A 52 -6.22 6.59 12.72
N LYS A 53 -7.46 7.03 12.39
CA LYS A 53 -8.18 8.12 13.07
C LYS A 53 -7.38 9.43 13.20
N LEU A 54 -6.49 9.70 12.23
CA LEU A 54 -5.63 10.89 12.24
C LEU A 54 -6.25 12.10 11.53
N ARG A 55 -7.27 11.87 10.68
CA ARG A 55 -7.92 12.90 9.86
C ARG A 55 -9.44 12.89 10.02
N SER A 56 -9.94 12.55 11.23
CA SER A 56 -11.37 12.51 11.55
C SER A 56 -12.24 11.94 10.42
N ASP A 57 -13.14 12.73 9.87
CA ASP A 57 -14.13 12.32 8.86
C ASP A 57 -13.52 11.81 7.56
N GLU A 58 -12.35 12.32 7.15
CA GLU A 58 -11.64 11.83 5.95
C GLU A 58 -11.19 10.38 6.11
N SER A 59 -10.66 10.02 7.31
CA SER A 59 -10.23 8.65 7.57
C SER A 59 -11.40 7.66 7.54
N ASP A 60 -12.58 8.09 8.01
CA ASP A 60 -13.81 7.29 7.99
C ASP A 60 -14.38 7.19 6.56
N ALA A 61 -14.29 8.26 5.79
CA ALA A 61 -14.68 8.26 4.40
C ALA A 61 -13.78 7.36 3.53
N ASP A 62 -12.47 7.28 3.84
CA ASP A 62 -11.54 6.36 3.17
C ASP A 62 -11.92 4.90 3.47
N GLU A 63 -12.20 4.58 4.73
CA GLU A 63 -12.66 3.25 5.14
C GLU A 63 -13.96 2.85 4.45
N LEU A 64 -14.94 3.74 4.40
CA LEU A 64 -16.22 3.51 3.72
C LEU A 64 -16.01 3.27 2.21
N PHE A 65 -15.15 4.08 1.57
CA PHE A 65 -14.83 3.94 0.16
C PHE A 65 -14.23 2.57 -0.16
N VAL A 66 -13.23 2.14 0.61
CA VAL A 66 -12.58 0.83 0.42
C VAL A 66 -13.57 -0.31 0.68
N SER A 67 -14.39 -0.21 1.74
CA SER A 67 -15.41 -1.21 2.06
C SER A 67 -16.44 -1.36 0.94
N ASN A 68 -16.92 -0.25 0.38
CA ASN A 68 -17.86 -0.26 -0.74
C ASN A 68 -17.23 -0.87 -1.99
N TRP A 69 -16.00 -0.49 -2.33
CA TRP A 69 -15.27 -1.09 -3.43
C TRP A 69 -15.15 -2.61 -3.28
N CYS A 70 -14.86 -3.10 -2.08
CA CYS A 70 -14.75 -4.53 -1.81
C CYS A 70 -16.10 -5.23 -2.01
N LYS A 71 -17.21 -4.65 -1.53
CA LYS A 71 -18.57 -5.19 -1.72
C LYS A 71 -18.95 -5.26 -3.20
N GLU A 72 -18.74 -4.17 -3.95
CA GLU A 72 -19.03 -4.10 -5.39
C GLU A 72 -18.24 -5.13 -6.22
N ASN A 73 -17.08 -5.53 -5.74
CA ASN A 73 -16.18 -6.45 -6.44
C ASN A 73 -16.14 -7.86 -5.82
N ASN A 74 -17.02 -8.18 -4.86
CA ASN A 74 -17.06 -9.46 -4.14
C ASN A 74 -15.71 -9.86 -3.52
N GLN A 75 -14.97 -8.86 -2.99
CA GLN A 75 -13.69 -9.09 -2.33
C GLN A 75 -13.85 -9.10 -0.82
N LYS A 76 -13.17 -10.04 -0.16
CA LYS A 76 -13.10 -10.06 1.29
C LYS A 76 -12.30 -8.85 1.77
N CYS A 77 -12.90 -8.07 2.68
CA CYS A 77 -12.30 -6.89 3.28
C CYS A 77 -12.13 -7.08 4.78
N PHE A 78 -10.92 -6.82 5.26
CA PHE A 78 -10.61 -6.65 6.68
C PHE A 78 -10.39 -5.17 6.92
N SER A 79 -11.05 -4.61 7.92
CA SER A 79 -10.86 -3.22 8.34
C SER A 79 -10.62 -3.16 9.83
N THR A 80 -9.78 -2.24 10.26
CA THR A 80 -9.54 -1.96 11.67
C THR A 80 -9.28 -0.47 11.88
N SER A 81 -9.70 0.04 13.04
CA SER A 81 -9.43 1.40 13.47
C SER A 81 -8.44 1.40 14.63
N PHE A 82 -7.47 2.32 14.62
CA PHE A 82 -6.45 2.45 15.65
C PHE A 82 -6.57 3.79 16.38
N ASN A 83 -6.39 3.78 17.70
CA ASN A 83 -6.11 4.99 18.47
C ASN A 83 -4.59 5.29 18.36
N THR A 84 -4.19 5.81 17.19
CA THR A 84 -2.79 6.01 16.85
C THR A 84 -2.11 7.00 17.78
N VAL A 85 -2.78 8.07 18.17
CA VAL A 85 -2.25 9.11 19.06
C VAL A 85 -1.91 8.54 20.44
N GLU A 86 -2.80 7.77 21.02
CA GLU A 86 -2.59 7.13 22.32
C GLU A 86 -1.46 6.09 22.23
N PHE A 87 -1.44 5.28 21.18
CA PHE A 87 -0.36 4.32 20.94
C PHE A 87 1.01 5.01 20.89
N CYS A 88 1.12 6.09 20.12
CA CYS A 88 2.37 6.85 19.99
C CYS A 88 2.83 7.46 21.31
N LYS A 89 1.89 8.02 22.09
CA LYS A 89 2.19 8.57 23.42
C LYS A 89 2.73 7.50 24.36
N ASN A 90 2.08 6.34 24.42
CA ASN A 90 2.44 5.24 25.32
C ASN A 90 3.79 4.60 24.96
N ASN A 91 4.11 4.54 23.65
CA ASN A 91 5.35 3.94 23.15
C ASN A 91 6.47 4.95 22.88
N LYS A 92 6.24 6.25 23.09
CA LYS A 92 7.20 7.35 22.87
C LYS A 92 7.78 7.35 21.42
N VAL A 93 6.93 7.11 20.44
CA VAL A 93 7.30 7.11 19.01
C VAL A 93 6.54 8.21 18.25
N GLY A 94 7.08 8.64 17.12
CA GLY A 94 6.40 9.57 16.22
C GLY A 94 5.14 8.98 15.58
N ILE A 95 4.22 9.84 15.13
CA ILE A 95 2.93 9.41 14.53
C ILE A 95 3.14 8.47 13.33
N GLN A 96 4.07 8.80 12.43
CA GLN A 96 4.34 7.99 11.24
C GLN A 96 4.89 6.60 11.60
N GLU A 97 5.82 6.55 12.55
CA GLU A 97 6.39 5.32 13.06
C GLU A 97 5.35 4.47 13.77
N GLY A 98 4.54 5.09 14.64
CA GLY A 98 3.46 4.41 15.35
C GLY A 98 2.41 3.83 14.41
N ALA A 99 1.96 4.61 13.42
CA ALA A 99 1.03 4.14 12.41
C ALA A 99 1.62 2.98 11.59
N ARG A 100 2.92 3.05 11.24
CA ARG A 100 3.63 1.97 10.57
C ARG A 100 3.69 0.70 11.42
N ASN A 101 4.04 0.81 12.71
CA ASN A 101 4.13 -0.33 13.63
C ASN A 101 2.77 -1.01 13.81
N LEU A 102 1.70 -0.23 14.04
CA LEU A 102 0.33 -0.73 14.15
C LEU A 102 -0.10 -1.46 12.88
N ARG A 103 0.13 -0.86 11.71
CA ARG A 103 -0.19 -1.44 10.40
C ARG A 103 0.46 -2.78 10.18
N TYR A 104 1.78 -2.86 10.30
CA TYR A 104 2.51 -4.10 9.99
C TYR A 104 2.25 -5.19 11.00
N LYS A 105 2.09 -4.86 12.30
CA LYS A 105 1.68 -5.82 13.31
C LYS A 105 0.35 -6.46 12.91
N TRP A 106 -0.66 -5.66 12.62
CA TRP A 106 -1.98 -6.17 12.26
C TRP A 106 -1.98 -6.96 10.94
N PHE A 107 -1.22 -6.54 9.94
CA PHE A 107 -1.08 -7.32 8.70
C PHE A 107 -0.43 -8.67 8.93
N HIS A 108 0.56 -8.75 9.81
CA HIS A 108 1.17 -10.02 10.19
C HIS A 108 0.19 -10.92 10.95
N ASP A 109 -0.57 -10.37 11.87
CA ASP A 109 -1.61 -11.11 12.59
C ASP A 109 -2.64 -11.69 11.61
N LEU A 110 -3.13 -10.91 10.66
CA LEU A 110 -4.03 -11.38 9.60
C LEU A 110 -3.38 -12.47 8.73
N LYS A 111 -2.11 -12.27 8.35
CA LYS A 111 -1.38 -13.25 7.54
C LYS A 111 -1.33 -14.61 8.22
N GLU A 112 -0.98 -14.65 9.50
CA GLU A 112 -0.88 -15.91 10.27
C GLU A 112 -2.27 -16.54 10.50
N ILE A 113 -3.29 -15.75 10.88
CA ILE A 113 -4.64 -16.23 11.17
C ILE A 113 -5.31 -16.82 9.92
N TYR A 114 -5.16 -16.18 8.77
CA TYR A 114 -5.88 -16.55 7.53
C TYR A 114 -5.02 -17.27 6.49
N GLY A 115 -3.75 -17.52 6.79
CA GLY A 115 -2.85 -18.28 5.91
C GLY A 115 -2.56 -17.55 4.59
N PHE A 116 -2.34 -16.23 4.63
CA PHE A 116 -1.88 -15.51 3.44
C PHE A 116 -0.39 -15.79 3.19
N ASP A 117 -0.03 -16.00 1.94
CA ASP A 117 1.37 -16.20 1.55
C ASP A 117 2.16 -14.89 1.61
N PHE A 118 1.55 -13.80 1.11
CA PHE A 118 2.19 -12.49 1.03
C PHE A 118 1.26 -11.36 1.48
N ILE A 119 1.83 -10.39 2.18
CA ILE A 119 1.27 -9.05 2.35
C ILE A 119 1.76 -8.21 1.17
N VAL A 120 0.85 -7.57 0.44
CA VAL A 120 1.18 -6.78 -0.75
C VAL A 120 0.91 -5.31 -0.50
N THR A 121 1.88 -4.47 -0.87
CA THR A 121 1.77 -3.02 -0.71
C THR A 121 2.07 -2.30 -2.03
N ALA A 122 1.46 -1.13 -2.22
CA ALA A 122 1.53 -0.36 -3.45
C ALA A 122 2.72 0.62 -3.52
N HIS A 123 3.85 0.25 -2.90
CA HIS A 123 5.07 1.06 -3.05
C HIS A 123 5.48 1.10 -4.53
N ASN A 124 5.87 2.27 -4.98
CA ASN A 124 6.17 2.59 -6.37
C ASN A 124 7.61 3.12 -6.53
N LEU A 125 8.01 3.47 -7.75
CA LEU A 125 9.35 3.94 -8.05
C LEU A 125 9.69 5.26 -7.33
N ASN A 126 8.72 6.14 -7.11
CA ASN A 126 8.96 7.38 -6.39
C ASN A 126 9.30 7.13 -4.92
N ASP A 127 8.64 6.16 -4.27
CA ASP A 127 8.98 5.73 -2.89
C ASP A 127 10.40 5.15 -2.82
N GLN A 128 10.80 4.42 -3.86
CA GLN A 128 12.15 3.86 -3.98
C GLN A 128 13.20 4.98 -4.05
N ILE A 129 12.96 5.99 -4.90
CA ILE A 129 13.85 7.14 -5.06
C ILE A 129 13.92 7.95 -3.76
N GLU A 130 12.78 8.22 -3.14
CA GLU A 130 12.72 8.93 -1.85
C GLU A 130 13.53 8.20 -0.77
N THR A 131 13.34 6.89 -0.64
CA THR A 131 14.09 6.07 0.33
C THR A 131 15.59 6.11 0.06
N TYR A 132 15.99 6.02 -1.22
CA TYR A 132 17.39 6.12 -1.62
C TYR A 132 17.98 7.48 -1.24
N LEU A 133 17.28 8.59 -1.52
CA LEU A 133 17.74 9.94 -1.21
C LEU A 133 17.88 10.15 0.31
N ILE A 134 16.86 9.74 1.09
CA ILE A 134 16.91 9.84 2.56
C ILE A 134 18.09 9.04 3.12
N ASN A 135 18.32 7.84 2.67
CA ASN A 135 19.42 6.99 3.11
C ASN A 135 20.79 7.58 2.72
N SER A 136 20.90 8.13 1.50
CA SER A 136 22.10 8.81 1.03
C SER A 136 22.44 10.03 1.89
N MET A 137 21.44 10.85 2.23
CA MET A 137 21.61 12.03 3.08
C MET A 137 22.02 11.67 4.54
N ARG A 138 21.59 10.51 5.02
CA ARG A 138 21.95 10.00 6.36
C ARG A 138 23.33 9.35 6.39
N GLY A 139 24.04 9.28 5.27
CA GLY A 139 25.37 8.67 5.18
C GLY A 139 25.36 7.17 5.47
N THR A 140 24.27 6.48 5.17
CA THR A 140 24.21 5.01 5.35
C THR A 140 25.18 4.33 4.41
N GLY A 141 25.85 3.26 4.88
CA GLY A 141 26.73 2.45 4.06
C GLY A 141 26.00 1.80 2.86
N LEU A 142 26.73 1.04 2.04
CA LEU A 142 26.19 0.40 0.81
C LEU A 142 24.89 -0.38 1.03
N SER A 143 24.69 -1.01 2.18
CA SER A 143 23.46 -1.72 2.55
C SER A 143 22.24 -0.81 2.61
N GLY A 144 22.38 0.46 2.99
CA GLY A 144 21.29 1.43 3.02
C GLY A 144 20.93 2.00 1.65
N LEU A 145 21.85 1.91 0.67
CA LEU A 145 21.63 2.39 -0.70
C LEU A 145 20.84 1.41 -1.57
N VAL A 146 20.61 0.19 -1.11
CA VAL A 146 19.83 -0.83 -1.87
C VAL A 146 18.35 -0.44 -2.01
N GLY A 147 17.85 0.50 -1.17
CA GLY A 147 16.47 0.97 -1.23
C GLY A 147 15.47 -0.06 -0.68
N ILE A 148 14.22 0.01 -1.17
CA ILE A 148 13.13 -0.86 -0.72
C ILE A 148 13.21 -2.20 -1.48
N PRO A 149 13.30 -3.36 -0.83
CA PRO A 149 13.29 -4.64 -1.53
C PRO A 149 11.90 -4.90 -2.15
N GLU A 150 11.89 -5.39 -3.39
CA GLU A 150 10.63 -5.75 -4.06
C GLU A 150 9.91 -6.87 -3.34
N LYS A 151 10.64 -7.88 -2.91
CA LYS A 151 10.10 -9.07 -2.23
C LYS A 151 10.95 -9.43 -1.02
N THR A 152 10.26 -9.78 0.06
CA THR A 152 10.84 -10.43 1.24
C THR A 152 10.00 -11.69 1.53
N ASP A 153 10.35 -12.45 2.56
CA ASP A 153 9.57 -13.64 2.95
C ASP A 153 8.10 -13.35 3.24
N LYS A 154 7.77 -12.09 3.60
CA LYS A 154 6.42 -11.71 4.05
C LYS A 154 5.77 -10.61 3.22
N LEU A 155 6.56 -9.78 2.55
CA LEU A 155 6.08 -8.59 1.85
C LEU A 155 6.40 -8.67 0.37
N TYR A 156 5.46 -8.20 -0.46
CA TYR A 156 5.64 -8.08 -1.90
C TYR A 156 5.19 -6.70 -2.41
N ARG A 157 5.95 -6.11 -3.32
CA ARG A 157 5.75 -4.75 -3.85
C ARG A 157 5.83 -4.77 -5.38
N PRO A 158 4.79 -5.24 -6.06
CA PRO A 158 4.83 -5.46 -7.51
C PRO A 158 4.90 -4.18 -8.34
N LEU A 159 4.59 -3.00 -7.76
CA LEU A 159 4.61 -1.72 -8.46
C LEU A 159 5.93 -0.95 -8.28
N LEU A 160 6.94 -1.53 -7.63
CA LEU A 160 8.16 -0.83 -7.22
C LEU A 160 8.96 -0.21 -8.41
N ASP A 161 8.84 -0.77 -9.62
CA ASP A 161 9.49 -0.26 -10.84
C ASP A 161 8.57 0.64 -11.69
N ILE A 162 7.37 0.95 -11.20
CA ILE A 162 6.37 1.76 -11.88
C ILE A 162 6.34 3.14 -11.23
N SER A 163 6.45 4.19 -12.03
CA SER A 163 6.38 5.56 -11.53
C SER A 163 4.96 5.95 -11.11
N LYS A 164 4.85 6.90 -10.16
CA LYS A 164 3.56 7.45 -9.73
C LYS A 164 2.75 8.03 -10.90
N ASN A 165 3.43 8.66 -11.87
CA ASN A 165 2.77 9.19 -13.06
C ASN A 165 2.16 8.06 -13.91
N GLU A 166 2.89 6.98 -14.16
CA GLU A 166 2.37 5.82 -14.89
C GLU A 166 1.17 5.19 -14.18
N ILE A 167 1.20 5.12 -12.84
CA ILE A 167 0.09 4.62 -12.02
C ILE A 167 -1.13 5.53 -12.16
N SER A 168 -0.95 6.85 -12.05
CA SER A 168 -2.04 7.84 -12.18
C SER A 168 -2.66 7.82 -13.56
N GLU A 169 -1.86 7.79 -14.62
CA GLU A 169 -2.35 7.64 -15.99
C GLU A 169 -3.11 6.32 -16.20
N TYR A 170 -2.63 5.24 -15.62
CA TYR A 170 -3.32 3.96 -15.67
C TYR A 170 -4.67 4.02 -14.98
N ALA A 171 -4.76 4.68 -13.83
CA ALA A 171 -6.01 4.87 -13.10
C ALA A 171 -7.05 5.62 -13.95
N VAL A 172 -6.65 6.75 -14.54
CA VAL A 172 -7.52 7.57 -15.41
C VAL A 172 -7.97 6.76 -16.63
N ASN A 173 -7.04 6.12 -17.35
CA ASN A 173 -7.32 5.37 -18.57
C ASN A 173 -8.19 4.13 -18.37
N ASN A 174 -8.31 3.63 -17.13
CA ASN A 174 -9.14 2.47 -16.80
C ASN A 174 -10.34 2.83 -15.91
N ASN A 175 -10.63 4.13 -15.72
CA ASN A 175 -11.72 4.64 -14.89
C ASN A 175 -11.69 4.06 -13.46
N ILE A 176 -10.49 3.88 -12.88
CA ILE A 176 -10.33 3.40 -11.53
C ILE A 176 -10.63 4.54 -10.58
N LYS A 177 -11.65 4.37 -9.75
CA LYS A 177 -12.00 5.33 -8.70
C LYS A 177 -10.99 5.25 -7.57
N PHE A 178 -10.58 6.39 -7.05
CA PHE A 178 -9.72 6.52 -5.87
C PHE A 178 -10.07 7.80 -5.12
N ARG A 179 -9.60 7.92 -3.89
CA ARG A 179 -9.72 9.14 -3.10
C ARG A 179 -8.41 9.92 -3.15
N GLU A 180 -8.51 11.22 -3.31
CA GLU A 180 -7.35 12.10 -3.19
C GLU A 180 -7.07 12.36 -1.72
N ASP A 181 -5.80 12.26 -1.34
CA ASP A 181 -5.34 12.59 -0.01
C ASP A 181 -5.13 14.09 0.10
N SER A 182 -5.92 14.79 0.92
CA SER A 182 -5.78 16.24 1.14
C SER A 182 -4.38 16.61 1.67
N SER A 183 -3.68 15.69 2.32
CA SER A 183 -2.30 15.90 2.79
C SER A 183 -1.26 15.99 1.66
N ASN A 184 -1.57 15.53 0.44
CA ASN A 184 -0.68 15.66 -0.71
C ASN A 184 -0.63 17.10 -1.27
N SER A 185 -1.54 17.98 -0.88
CA SER A 185 -1.58 19.40 -1.27
C SER A 185 -0.88 20.33 -0.27
N SER A 186 -0.50 19.86 0.91
CA SER A 186 0.26 20.63 1.88
C SER A 186 1.76 20.34 1.76
N ASN A 187 2.53 21.36 1.33
CA ASN A 187 4.00 21.33 1.25
C ASN A 187 4.70 21.33 2.62
N ASP A 188 4.07 20.84 3.69
CA ASP A 188 4.53 20.94 5.07
C ASP A 188 5.62 19.91 5.46
N TYR A 189 6.16 19.15 4.52
CA TYR A 189 7.17 18.11 4.81
C TYR A 189 8.57 18.37 4.22
N LEU A 190 8.93 19.64 4.07
CA LEU A 190 10.34 20.03 3.90
C LEU A 190 10.88 20.56 5.23
N ARG A 191 11.16 19.68 6.19
CA ARG A 191 12.06 19.98 7.32
C ARG A 191 12.89 18.77 7.70
#